data_7a6340c0a94f0d52ae0033339b9fd482
#
_entry.id   7a6340c0a94f0d52ae0033339b9fd482
#
_cell.length_a   1.000
_cell.length_b   1.000
_cell.length_c   1.000
_cell.angle_alpha   90.00
_cell.angle_beta   90.00
_cell.angle_gamma   90.00
#
_symmetry.space_group_name_H-M   'P 1'
#
loop_
_entity.id
_entity.type
_entity.pdbx_description
1 polymer ?
#
loop_
_entity_poly.entity_id
_entity_poly.type
_entity_poly.pdbx_seq_one_letter_code
_entity_poly.pdbx_strand_id
1 'polypeptide(L)'
;HAEGTLQLGTDAFKTAKSLPQAFACHYLGRLNEEQLPNPLGNAKTQADLCFAQFLDMKAHCEVTSAAFLIPPQISDRQLSLLAGIASAAGIQPLGFIDHSLAYALAKQVEAPLHVLDMGLHQLYLSRVDIADGELIVASSTQHGIGMLSMVDSWVNVIADEFIQSSRFDPLHSAQSEQQTFDAVMGWISAGELPADLKLSIRSDQALRTATVVAERLQARLSTKLRDINLDTVDALTINQRVAQVPLLSNSLRDRVPELSTASDQALVSSALALAADLDPANLERIRGCSASAYRPAPADPSAAFSTSETVGTVPDEEAPPATHLVHLGVAYSLTDDLFREFLDADGLLRPGTPTKVDGLPAQTARLRAGQEVSLHSQRWLAIQVK
;
A
#
# COMPACT_ATOMS: atom_id res chain seq x y z
N HIS A 1 3.39 13.39 18.00
CA HIS A 1 3.20 13.22 19.45
C HIS A 1 2.51 14.46 20.01
N ALA A 2 1.18 14.54 19.88
CA ALA A 2 0.39 15.51 20.63
C ALA A 2 -0.03 14.83 21.95
N GLU A 3 0.32 15.42 23.08
CA GLU A 3 -0.14 15.03 24.42
C GLU A 3 0.21 13.61 24.91
N GLY A 4 1.37 13.06 24.54
CA GLY A 4 1.83 11.76 25.05
C GLY A 4 1.30 10.52 24.34
N THR A 5 0.39 10.66 23.36
CA THR A 5 -0.19 9.56 22.61
C THR A 5 0.56 9.34 21.29
N LEU A 6 0.89 8.09 20.94
CA LEU A 6 1.44 7.73 19.66
C LEU A 6 0.36 7.87 18.57
N GLN A 7 0.71 8.54 17.47
CA GLN A 7 -0.05 8.50 16.23
C GLN A 7 0.57 7.45 15.32
N LEU A 8 -0.23 6.59 14.71
CA LEU A 8 0.20 5.47 13.88
C LEU A 8 -0.34 5.60 12.46
N GLY A 9 0.22 4.81 11.54
CA GLY A 9 -0.23 4.77 10.16
C GLY A 9 -0.11 6.12 9.44
N THR A 10 -1.12 6.45 8.64
CA THR A 10 -1.16 7.68 7.83
C THR A 10 -1.16 8.96 8.67
N ASP A 11 -1.71 8.92 9.88
CA ASP A 11 -1.75 10.10 10.76
C ASP A 11 -0.37 10.50 11.26
N ALA A 12 0.54 9.53 11.44
CA ALA A 12 1.93 9.82 11.78
C ALA A 12 2.64 10.63 10.70
N PHE A 13 2.33 10.41 9.42
CA PHE A 13 2.94 11.15 8.31
C PHE A 13 2.54 12.63 8.26
N LYS A 14 1.39 13.01 8.81
CA LYS A 14 0.92 14.41 8.87
C LYS A 14 1.86 15.34 9.64
N THR A 15 2.77 14.77 10.44
CA THR A 15 3.75 15.52 11.24
C THR A 15 5.20 15.13 10.95
N ALA A 16 5.43 14.29 9.95
CA ALA A 16 6.75 13.72 9.66
C ALA A 16 7.85 14.77 9.40
N LYS A 17 7.51 15.87 8.76
CA LYS A 17 8.43 16.98 8.43
C LYS A 17 8.34 18.12 9.45
N SER A 18 7.19 18.33 10.07
CA SER A 18 7.01 19.37 11.08
C SER A 18 7.61 18.97 12.44
N LEU A 19 7.65 17.67 12.76
CA LEU A 19 8.22 17.14 14.01
C LEU A 19 9.15 15.94 13.75
N PRO A 20 10.23 16.10 12.99
CA PRO A 20 11.06 14.97 12.54
C PRO A 20 11.72 14.20 13.70
N GLN A 21 11.99 14.86 14.84
CA GLN A 21 12.53 14.19 16.04
C GLN A 21 11.49 13.32 16.78
N ALA A 22 10.19 13.55 16.52
CA ALA A 22 9.08 12.79 17.08
C ALA A 22 8.44 11.85 16.05
N PHE A 23 9.15 11.56 14.96
CA PHE A 23 8.70 10.66 13.89
C PHE A 23 9.66 9.49 13.70
N ALA A 24 9.13 8.27 13.63
CA ALA A 24 9.90 7.05 13.37
C ALA A 24 9.15 6.14 12.40
N CYS A 25 9.80 5.74 11.31
CA CYS A 25 9.23 4.88 10.27
C CYS A 25 10.17 3.73 9.86
N HIS A 26 11.35 3.61 10.47
CA HIS A 26 12.32 2.56 10.18
C HIS A 26 12.17 1.30 11.06
N TYR A 27 11.28 1.29 12.03
CA TYR A 27 11.24 0.30 13.10
C TYR A 27 11.04 -1.15 12.59
N LEU A 28 10.28 -1.39 11.53
CA LEU A 28 10.15 -2.74 10.96
C LEU A 28 11.41 -3.17 10.21
N GLY A 29 11.99 -2.29 9.39
CA GLY A 29 13.20 -2.59 8.63
C GLY A 29 14.46 -2.70 9.50
N ARG A 30 14.46 -2.07 10.68
CA ARG A 30 15.54 -2.10 11.68
C ARG A 30 15.06 -2.71 12.98
N LEU A 31 14.19 -3.71 12.92
CA LEU A 31 13.60 -4.31 14.10
C LEU A 31 14.68 -4.88 15.02
N ASN A 32 14.80 -4.28 16.21
CA ASN A 32 15.72 -4.65 17.29
C ASN A 32 15.21 -4.12 18.64
N GLU A 33 15.93 -4.40 19.69
CA GLU A 33 15.66 -3.96 21.07
C GLU A 33 16.50 -2.74 21.48
N GLU A 34 17.21 -2.11 20.53
CA GLU A 34 18.01 -0.92 20.81
C GLU A 34 17.11 0.28 21.11
N GLN A 35 17.61 1.16 21.97
CA GLN A 35 16.89 2.36 22.35
C GLN A 35 16.74 3.33 21.18
N LEU A 36 15.58 3.94 21.08
CA LEU A 36 15.35 5.04 20.14
C LEU A 36 16.21 6.25 20.55
N PRO A 37 16.73 6.99 19.58
CA PRO A 37 17.44 8.26 19.89
C PRO A 37 16.59 9.22 20.73
N ASN A 38 15.29 9.27 20.44
CA ASN A 38 14.30 10.01 21.21
C ASN A 38 13.12 9.07 21.49
N PRO A 39 12.74 8.86 22.74
CA PRO A 39 11.54 8.10 23.09
C PRO A 39 10.29 8.75 22.48
N LEU A 40 9.36 7.93 22.02
CA LEU A 40 8.10 8.37 21.43
C LEU A 40 6.94 7.89 22.31
N GLY A 41 6.39 8.76 23.12
CA GLY A 41 5.41 8.37 24.14
C GLY A 41 6.00 7.33 25.08
N ASN A 42 5.35 6.17 25.20
CA ASN A 42 5.83 5.04 26.00
C ASN A 42 6.84 4.15 25.25
N ALA A 43 7.01 4.32 23.94
CA ALA A 43 7.93 3.53 23.15
C ALA A 43 9.37 4.04 23.34
N LYS A 44 10.27 3.16 23.74
CA LYS A 44 11.69 3.43 23.99
C LYS A 44 12.60 2.72 23.00
N THR A 45 12.10 1.67 22.33
CA THR A 45 12.84 0.82 21.40
C THR A 45 12.10 0.68 20.07
N GLN A 46 12.78 0.15 19.05
CA GLN A 46 12.13 -0.21 17.78
C GLN A 46 11.05 -1.29 17.98
N ALA A 47 11.31 -2.23 18.91
CA ALA A 47 10.35 -3.28 19.26
C ALA A 47 9.07 -2.71 19.89
N ASP A 48 9.18 -1.66 20.73
CA ASP A 48 8.01 -1.00 21.32
C ASP A 48 7.12 -0.33 20.27
N LEU A 49 7.73 0.25 19.22
CA LEU A 49 6.98 0.84 18.10
C LEU A 49 6.25 -0.23 17.30
N CYS A 50 6.90 -1.36 17.02
CA CYS A 50 6.28 -2.50 16.37
C CYS A 50 5.13 -3.07 17.19
N PHE A 51 5.32 -3.17 18.52
CA PHE A 51 4.28 -3.61 19.46
C PHE A 51 3.06 -2.68 19.43
N ALA A 52 3.30 -1.37 19.48
CA ALA A 52 2.22 -0.37 19.38
C ALA A 52 1.45 -0.49 18.07
N GLN A 53 2.15 -0.72 16.93
CA GLN A 53 1.52 -0.95 15.64
C GLN A 53 0.64 -2.21 15.65
N PHE A 54 1.10 -3.30 16.27
CA PHE A 54 0.31 -4.53 16.34
C PHE A 54 -0.91 -4.39 17.23
N LEU A 55 -0.81 -3.65 18.33
CA LEU A 55 -1.98 -3.33 19.18
C LEU A 55 -3.02 -2.51 18.42
N ASP A 56 -2.57 -1.52 17.64
CA ASP A 56 -3.43 -0.71 16.79
C ASP A 56 -4.13 -1.55 15.70
N MET A 57 -3.38 -2.38 14.98
CA MET A 57 -3.93 -3.29 13.99
C MET A 57 -4.95 -4.26 14.61
N LYS A 58 -4.65 -4.82 15.78
CA LYS A 58 -5.57 -5.71 16.49
C LYS A 58 -6.85 -5.01 16.90
N ALA A 59 -6.76 -3.78 17.37
CA ALA A 59 -7.93 -3.00 17.77
C ALA A 59 -8.86 -2.68 16.60
N HIS A 60 -8.29 -2.46 15.39
CA HIS A 60 -9.07 -2.11 14.20
C HIS A 60 -9.58 -3.33 13.41
N CYS A 61 -8.85 -4.46 13.44
CA CYS A 61 -9.13 -5.62 12.59
C CYS A 61 -9.57 -6.86 13.37
N GLU A 62 -9.66 -6.80 14.71
CA GLU A 62 -10.01 -7.94 15.60
C GLU A 62 -9.16 -9.20 15.34
N VAL A 63 -7.90 -9.02 14.90
CA VAL A 63 -6.99 -10.11 14.53
C VAL A 63 -6.59 -10.91 15.76
N THR A 64 -6.74 -12.24 15.71
CA THR A 64 -6.29 -13.17 16.77
C THR A 64 -5.09 -14.01 16.34
N SER A 65 -4.91 -14.22 15.04
CA SER A 65 -3.78 -14.96 14.46
C SER A 65 -3.38 -14.36 13.12
N ALA A 66 -2.10 -14.46 12.74
CA ALA A 66 -1.58 -13.92 11.49
C ALA A 66 -0.43 -14.74 10.90
N ALA A 67 -0.47 -14.95 9.57
CA ALA A 67 0.70 -15.28 8.78
C ALA A 67 1.32 -13.96 8.28
N PHE A 68 2.64 -13.85 8.34
CA PHE A 68 3.34 -12.62 7.99
C PHE A 68 3.95 -12.72 6.59
N LEU A 69 3.52 -11.87 5.68
CA LEU A 69 4.24 -11.64 4.43
C LEU A 69 5.47 -10.78 4.73
N ILE A 70 6.64 -11.34 4.48
CA ILE A 70 7.91 -10.72 4.84
C ILE A 70 8.76 -10.41 3.61
N PRO A 71 9.58 -9.35 3.66
CA PRO A 71 10.58 -9.12 2.64
C PRO A 71 11.70 -10.17 2.73
N PRO A 72 12.36 -10.49 1.60
CA PRO A 72 13.33 -11.58 1.56
C PRO A 72 14.59 -11.37 2.41
N GLN A 73 14.88 -10.12 2.77
CA GLN A 73 16.12 -9.73 3.48
C GLN A 73 16.00 -9.67 5.02
N ILE A 74 14.84 -10.02 5.57
CA ILE A 74 14.65 -10.04 7.02
C ILE A 74 15.42 -11.23 7.62
N SER A 75 16.16 -11.00 8.70
CA SER A 75 16.95 -12.03 9.37
C SER A 75 16.10 -12.89 10.31
N ASP A 76 16.58 -14.11 10.60
CA ASP A 76 15.88 -15.02 11.53
C ASP A 76 15.74 -14.43 12.94
N ARG A 77 16.72 -13.63 13.38
CA ARG A 77 16.63 -12.88 14.65
C ARG A 77 15.47 -11.89 14.64
N GLN A 78 15.31 -11.16 13.54
CA GLN A 78 14.18 -10.21 13.38
C GLN A 78 12.84 -10.94 13.30
N LEU A 79 12.79 -12.12 12.63
CA LEU A 79 11.59 -12.94 12.58
C LEU A 79 11.20 -13.46 13.97
N SER A 80 12.16 -13.94 14.75
CA SER A 80 11.93 -14.40 16.12
C SER A 80 11.40 -13.24 17.00
N LEU A 81 12.00 -12.07 16.87
CA LEU A 81 11.55 -10.88 17.60
C LEU A 81 10.14 -10.45 17.16
N LEU A 82 9.86 -10.45 15.85
CA LEU A 82 8.54 -10.13 15.31
C LEU A 82 7.45 -11.08 15.84
N ALA A 83 7.73 -12.38 15.87
CA ALA A 83 6.83 -13.38 16.43
C ALA A 83 6.56 -13.15 17.92
N GLY A 84 7.62 -12.85 18.69
CA GLY A 84 7.49 -12.53 20.12
C GLY A 84 6.65 -11.29 20.37
N ILE A 85 6.84 -10.23 19.57
CA ILE A 85 6.05 -8.99 19.66
C ILE A 85 4.59 -9.24 19.29
N ALA A 86 4.33 -10.00 18.21
CA ALA A 86 2.97 -10.37 17.82
C ALA A 86 2.24 -11.13 18.92
N SER A 87 2.92 -12.14 19.51
CA SER A 87 2.39 -12.91 20.65
C SER A 87 2.11 -12.03 21.87
N ALA A 88 3.00 -11.10 22.19
CA ALA A 88 2.81 -10.15 23.29
C ALA A 88 1.62 -9.20 23.04
N ALA A 89 1.36 -8.83 21.78
CA ALA A 89 0.18 -8.07 21.37
C ALA A 89 -1.12 -8.92 21.36
N GLY A 90 -1.01 -10.24 21.63
CA GLY A 90 -2.12 -11.17 21.61
C GLY A 90 -2.56 -11.55 20.20
N ILE A 91 -1.63 -11.52 19.24
CA ILE A 91 -1.79 -12.05 17.88
C ILE A 91 -0.93 -13.30 17.77
N GLN A 92 -1.54 -14.47 17.59
CA GLN A 92 -0.82 -15.72 17.42
C GLN A 92 -0.10 -15.72 16.06
N PRO A 93 1.25 -15.77 16.00
CA PRO A 93 1.94 -15.93 14.75
C PRO A 93 1.73 -17.35 14.22
N LEU A 94 1.37 -17.48 12.94
CA LEU A 94 1.21 -18.76 12.25
C LEU A 94 2.52 -19.16 11.55
N GLY A 95 3.30 -18.19 11.10
CA GLY A 95 4.56 -18.35 10.39
C GLY A 95 4.83 -17.20 9.44
N PHE A 96 5.84 -17.38 8.59
CA PHE A 96 6.34 -16.35 7.70
C PHE A 96 6.34 -16.83 6.25
N ILE A 97 5.91 -15.98 5.33
CA ILE A 97 5.85 -16.26 3.91
C ILE A 97 6.66 -15.20 3.17
N ASP A 98 7.60 -15.62 2.32
CA ASP A 98 8.30 -14.68 1.45
C ASP A 98 7.29 -14.05 0.48
N HIS A 99 7.21 -12.73 0.47
CA HIS A 99 6.20 -12.02 -0.33
C HIS A 99 6.38 -12.25 -1.84
N SER A 100 7.63 -12.42 -2.32
CA SER A 100 7.88 -12.70 -3.73
C SER A 100 7.31 -14.05 -4.17
N LEU A 101 7.32 -15.04 -3.28
CA LEU A 101 6.68 -16.33 -3.53
C LEU A 101 5.16 -16.19 -3.67
N ALA A 102 4.53 -15.41 -2.77
CA ALA A 102 3.09 -15.16 -2.83
C ALA A 102 2.68 -14.42 -4.13
N TYR A 103 3.50 -13.48 -4.60
CA TYR A 103 3.29 -12.82 -5.90
C TYR A 103 3.44 -13.78 -7.08
N ALA A 104 4.46 -14.64 -7.07
CA ALA A 104 4.66 -15.63 -8.14
C ALA A 104 3.50 -16.62 -8.20
N LEU A 105 3.04 -17.09 -7.04
CA LEU A 105 1.90 -18.00 -6.95
C LEU A 105 0.62 -17.33 -7.46
N ALA A 106 0.39 -16.06 -7.12
CA ALA A 106 -0.76 -15.28 -7.61
C ALA A 106 -0.79 -15.16 -9.13
N LYS A 107 0.38 -15.16 -9.78
CA LYS A 107 0.52 -15.04 -11.23
C LYS A 107 0.43 -16.37 -11.98
N GLN A 108 0.44 -17.53 -11.29
CA GLN A 108 0.44 -18.85 -11.92
C GLN A 108 1.52 -19.00 -13.01
N VAL A 109 2.75 -18.66 -12.65
CA VAL A 109 3.85 -18.58 -13.61
C VAL A 109 4.26 -19.95 -14.12
N GLU A 110 4.53 -20.03 -15.43
CA GLU A 110 5.09 -21.21 -16.11
C GLU A 110 6.62 -21.04 -16.39
N ALA A 111 7.18 -19.87 -16.11
CA ALA A 111 8.57 -19.52 -16.36
C ALA A 111 9.16 -18.71 -15.20
N PRO A 112 10.49 -18.57 -15.08
CA PRO A 112 11.09 -17.71 -14.08
C PRO A 112 10.50 -16.30 -14.09
N LEU A 113 10.16 -15.78 -12.91
CA LEU A 113 9.52 -14.49 -12.74
C LEU A 113 10.37 -13.58 -11.87
N HIS A 114 10.49 -12.32 -12.28
CA HIS A 114 11.02 -11.28 -11.41
C HIS A 114 9.87 -10.52 -10.75
N VAL A 115 10.02 -10.26 -9.46
CA VAL A 115 9.07 -9.50 -8.64
C VAL A 115 9.76 -8.27 -8.09
N LEU A 116 9.20 -7.10 -8.37
CA LEU A 116 9.65 -5.83 -7.80
C LEU A 116 8.65 -5.38 -6.73
N ASP A 117 9.09 -5.35 -5.50
CA ASP A 117 8.31 -4.83 -4.37
C ASP A 117 8.98 -3.61 -3.77
N MET A 118 8.19 -2.68 -3.25
CA MET A 118 8.66 -1.46 -2.66
C MET A 118 8.04 -1.24 -1.29
N GLY A 119 8.91 -1.15 -0.29
CA GLY A 119 8.56 -0.67 1.04
C GLY A 119 8.79 0.83 1.19
N LEU A 120 8.67 1.33 2.41
CA LEU A 120 8.91 2.75 2.71
C LEU A 120 10.35 3.19 2.42
N HIS A 121 11.34 2.33 2.69
CA HIS A 121 12.77 2.69 2.64
C HIS A 121 13.56 1.91 1.61
N GLN A 122 13.02 0.80 1.13
CA GLN A 122 13.76 -0.17 0.32
C GLN A 122 12.89 -0.72 -0.78
N LEU A 123 13.55 -1.09 -1.87
CA LEU A 123 12.97 -1.78 -3.00
C LEU A 123 13.68 -3.13 -3.10
N TYR A 124 12.91 -4.17 -3.36
CA TYR A 124 13.37 -5.55 -3.49
C TYR A 124 13.10 -6.06 -4.89
N LEU A 125 14.14 -6.51 -5.58
CA LEU A 125 14.02 -7.25 -6.83
C LEU A 125 14.32 -8.71 -6.53
N SER A 126 13.31 -9.56 -6.61
CA SER A 126 13.40 -10.99 -6.34
C SER A 126 13.19 -11.78 -7.62
N ARG A 127 13.92 -12.88 -7.78
CA ARG A 127 13.71 -13.87 -8.83
C ARG A 127 13.10 -15.13 -8.20
N VAL A 128 12.01 -15.58 -8.78
CA VAL A 128 11.35 -16.84 -8.43
C VAL A 128 11.51 -17.78 -9.62
N ASP A 129 12.15 -18.91 -9.38
CA ASP A 129 12.36 -19.97 -10.37
C ASP A 129 11.31 -21.08 -10.18
N ILE A 130 11.10 -21.85 -11.24
CA ILE A 130 10.30 -23.06 -11.22
C ILE A 130 11.25 -24.24 -11.45
N ALA A 131 11.31 -25.15 -10.49
CA ALA A 131 12.08 -26.38 -10.58
C ALA A 131 11.23 -27.56 -10.13
N ASP A 132 11.10 -28.57 -10.98
CA ASP A 132 10.34 -29.78 -10.70
C ASP A 132 8.89 -29.58 -10.23
N GLY A 133 8.24 -28.50 -10.73
CA GLY A 133 6.89 -28.12 -10.35
C GLY A 133 6.80 -27.34 -9.04
N GLU A 134 7.93 -26.94 -8.47
CA GLU A 134 8.00 -26.08 -7.28
C GLU A 134 8.43 -24.66 -7.65
N LEU A 135 7.81 -23.67 -7.03
CA LEU A 135 8.23 -22.28 -7.03
C LEU A 135 9.23 -22.06 -5.91
N ILE A 136 10.39 -21.50 -6.22
CA ILE A 136 11.47 -21.26 -5.25
C ILE A 136 12.02 -19.85 -5.43
N VAL A 137 12.15 -19.10 -4.33
CA VAL A 137 12.82 -17.79 -4.34
C VAL A 137 14.33 -18.03 -4.51
N ALA A 138 14.81 -17.91 -5.75
CA ALA A 138 16.18 -18.21 -6.14
C ALA A 138 17.17 -17.12 -5.70
N SER A 139 16.78 -15.86 -5.86
CA SER A 139 17.62 -14.73 -5.45
C SER A 139 16.76 -13.50 -5.11
N SER A 140 17.34 -12.59 -4.34
CA SER A 140 16.75 -11.29 -4.08
C SER A 140 17.84 -10.26 -3.84
N THR A 141 17.69 -9.10 -4.46
CA THR A 141 18.52 -7.93 -4.24
C THR A 141 17.72 -6.82 -3.58
N GLN A 142 18.38 -6.09 -2.68
CA GLN A 142 17.80 -4.97 -1.96
C GLN A 142 18.47 -3.69 -2.43
N HIS A 143 17.65 -2.68 -2.70
CA HIS A 143 18.10 -1.35 -3.07
C HIS A 143 17.63 -0.34 -2.02
N GLY A 144 18.48 0.62 -1.66
CA GLY A 144 18.17 1.68 -0.68
C GLY A 144 17.19 2.75 -1.22
N ILE A 145 16.32 2.35 -2.11
CA ILE A 145 15.33 3.20 -2.79
C ILE A 145 13.95 2.73 -2.35
N GLY A 146 13.31 3.47 -1.46
CA GLY A 146 11.93 3.19 -1.08
C GLY A 146 11.01 4.34 -1.44
N MET A 147 9.74 4.18 -1.12
CA MET A 147 8.71 5.17 -1.40
C MET A 147 9.09 6.56 -0.84
N LEU A 148 9.59 6.64 0.39
CA LEU A 148 9.96 7.92 0.99
C LEU A 148 11.14 8.60 0.28
N SER A 149 12.11 7.84 -0.24
CA SER A 149 13.20 8.44 -1.02
C SER A 149 12.72 8.98 -2.38
N MET A 150 11.67 8.42 -2.94
CA MET A 150 11.01 8.94 -4.14
C MET A 150 10.24 10.22 -3.81
N VAL A 151 9.47 10.20 -2.72
CA VAL A 151 8.76 11.39 -2.20
C VAL A 151 9.74 12.55 -1.98
N ASP A 152 10.81 12.32 -1.23
CA ASP A 152 11.83 13.36 -0.95
C ASP A 152 12.47 13.88 -2.25
N SER A 153 12.68 13.01 -3.22
CA SER A 153 13.20 13.39 -4.53
C SER A 153 12.26 14.35 -5.28
N TRP A 154 10.95 14.10 -5.23
CA TRP A 154 9.94 14.96 -5.84
C TRP A 154 9.71 16.25 -5.04
N VAL A 155 9.75 16.18 -3.72
CA VAL A 155 9.74 17.37 -2.83
C VAL A 155 10.86 18.33 -3.21
N ASN A 156 12.08 17.83 -3.48
CA ASN A 156 13.19 18.67 -3.94
C ASN A 156 12.96 19.29 -5.32
N VAL A 157 12.37 18.54 -6.28
CA VAL A 157 12.00 19.11 -7.60
C VAL A 157 10.99 20.24 -7.43
N ILE A 158 9.99 20.05 -6.59
CA ILE A 158 8.96 21.05 -6.29
C ILE A 158 9.60 22.30 -5.66
N ALA A 159 10.51 22.11 -4.70
CA ALA A 159 11.23 23.22 -4.08
C ALA A 159 12.01 24.03 -5.10
N ASP A 160 12.70 23.38 -6.03
CA ASP A 160 13.40 24.05 -7.14
C ASP A 160 12.44 24.92 -7.97
N GLU A 161 11.22 24.41 -8.27
CA GLU A 161 10.22 25.18 -9.05
C GLU A 161 9.74 26.44 -8.28
N PHE A 162 9.52 26.31 -6.97
CA PHE A 162 9.16 27.45 -6.12
C PHE A 162 10.30 28.49 -6.06
N ILE A 163 11.55 28.04 -5.91
CA ILE A 163 12.71 28.92 -5.88
C ILE A 163 12.86 29.68 -7.21
N GLN A 164 12.71 28.98 -8.34
CA GLN A 164 12.84 29.58 -9.67
C GLN A 164 11.71 30.57 -9.97
N SER A 165 10.47 30.23 -9.64
CA SER A 165 9.31 31.05 -9.98
C SER A 165 9.06 32.23 -9.03
N SER A 166 9.36 32.06 -7.74
CA SER A 166 8.97 33.03 -6.70
C SER A 166 10.07 33.35 -5.69
N ARG A 167 11.28 32.78 -5.82
CA ARG A 167 12.38 32.86 -4.85
C ARG A 167 11.98 32.43 -3.43
N PHE A 168 10.97 31.59 -3.33
CA PHE A 168 10.50 30.98 -2.10
C PHE A 168 11.02 29.55 -2.01
N ASP A 169 11.69 29.21 -0.92
CA ASP A 169 12.11 27.84 -0.64
C ASP A 169 11.14 27.19 0.35
N PRO A 170 10.29 26.25 -0.10
CA PRO A 170 9.35 25.57 0.80
C PRO A 170 10.04 24.66 1.83
N LEU A 171 11.31 24.31 1.65
CA LEU A 171 12.07 23.49 2.60
C LEU A 171 12.71 24.32 3.71
N HIS A 172 12.60 25.66 3.65
CA HIS A 172 13.17 26.54 4.67
C HIS A 172 12.42 26.49 6.00
N SER A 173 11.13 26.13 6.00
CA SER A 173 10.37 25.95 7.23
C SER A 173 9.73 24.58 7.30
N ALA A 174 9.70 23.98 8.50
CA ALA A 174 9.09 22.68 8.75
C ALA A 174 7.61 22.63 8.32
N GLN A 175 6.87 23.75 8.44
CA GLN A 175 5.47 23.81 8.04
C GLN A 175 5.29 23.76 6.51
N SER A 176 6.10 24.50 5.75
CA SER A 176 6.01 24.49 4.29
C SER A 176 6.58 23.21 3.69
N GLU A 177 7.62 22.63 4.32
CA GLU A 177 8.12 21.30 3.96
C GLU A 177 7.05 20.23 4.15
N GLN A 178 6.31 20.25 5.28
CA GLN A 178 5.20 19.33 5.53
C GLN A 178 4.10 19.47 4.47
N GLN A 179 3.68 20.69 4.11
CA GLN A 179 2.70 20.90 3.05
C GLN A 179 3.15 20.33 1.71
N THR A 180 4.43 20.50 1.36
CA THR A 180 4.99 19.94 0.13
C THR A 180 5.03 18.42 0.16
N PHE A 181 5.44 17.84 1.28
CA PHE A 181 5.46 16.42 1.52
C PHE A 181 4.03 15.82 1.42
N ASP A 182 3.05 16.44 2.09
CA ASP A 182 1.65 15.99 2.08
C ASP A 182 1.05 15.99 0.68
N ALA A 183 1.38 17.00 -0.14
CA ALA A 183 0.94 17.07 -1.52
C ALA A 183 1.48 15.89 -2.35
N VAL A 184 2.78 15.60 -2.24
CA VAL A 184 3.40 14.47 -2.95
C VAL A 184 2.83 13.12 -2.47
N MET A 185 2.65 12.95 -1.15
CA MET A 185 2.00 11.77 -0.59
C MET A 185 0.56 11.63 -1.10
N GLY A 186 -0.16 12.74 -1.24
CA GLY A 186 -1.50 12.77 -1.84
C GLY A 186 -1.51 12.27 -3.29
N TRP A 187 -0.54 12.70 -4.12
CA TRP A 187 -0.41 12.22 -5.50
C TRP A 187 -0.15 10.71 -5.57
N ILE A 188 0.73 10.21 -4.70
CA ILE A 188 1.01 8.76 -4.63
C ILE A 188 -0.23 7.99 -4.16
N SER A 189 -0.94 8.49 -3.15
CA SER A 189 -2.17 7.84 -2.67
C SER A 189 -3.28 7.83 -3.72
N ALA A 190 -3.36 8.88 -4.56
CA ALA A 190 -4.30 8.93 -5.68
C ALA A 190 -3.87 8.03 -6.86
N GLY A 191 -2.60 7.64 -6.94
CA GLY A 191 -2.02 6.89 -8.06
C GLY A 191 -1.83 7.70 -9.34
N GLU A 192 -2.02 9.03 -9.27
CA GLU A 192 -1.96 9.93 -10.42
C GLU A 192 -1.43 11.31 -10.04
N LEU A 193 -0.87 12.01 -11.02
CA LEU A 193 -0.50 13.41 -10.89
C LEU A 193 -1.71 14.30 -11.20
N PRO A 194 -1.88 15.45 -10.51
CA PRO A 194 -2.90 16.41 -10.86
C PRO A 194 -2.69 16.98 -12.28
N ALA A 195 -3.78 17.20 -13.00
CA ALA A 195 -3.74 17.58 -14.42
C ALA A 195 -2.98 18.88 -14.69
N ASP A 196 -3.02 19.85 -13.79
CA ASP A 196 -2.35 21.15 -13.95
C ASP A 196 -1.00 21.24 -13.22
N LEU A 197 -0.64 20.23 -12.41
CA LEU A 197 0.56 20.17 -11.58
C LEU A 197 0.89 21.47 -10.84
N LYS A 198 -0.17 22.22 -10.46
CA LYS A 198 -0.03 23.42 -9.65
C LYS A 198 -0.07 23.08 -8.18
N LEU A 199 0.93 23.52 -7.44
CA LEU A 199 0.99 23.41 -6.01
C LEU A 199 0.98 24.79 -5.36
N SER A 200 0.10 24.96 -4.36
CA SER A 200 0.00 26.18 -3.58
C SER A 200 0.38 25.91 -2.13
N ILE A 201 1.34 26.64 -1.62
CA ILE A 201 1.86 26.54 -0.25
C ILE A 201 1.59 27.83 0.48
N ARG A 202 1.07 27.73 1.69
CA ARG A 202 0.85 28.87 2.58
C ARG A 202 2.05 29.07 3.50
N SER A 203 2.69 30.24 3.39
CA SER A 203 3.78 30.64 4.28
C SER A 203 3.65 32.14 4.59
N ASP A 204 3.86 32.55 5.83
CA ASP A 204 3.83 33.93 6.31
C ASP A 204 2.58 34.71 5.84
N GLN A 205 1.40 34.11 5.94
CA GLN A 205 0.11 34.64 5.50
C GLN A 205 0.01 34.86 3.97
N ALA A 206 1.01 34.51 3.19
CA ALA A 206 1.01 34.56 1.73
C ALA A 206 0.77 33.16 1.15
N LEU A 207 -0.05 33.11 0.09
CA LEU A 207 -0.20 31.90 -0.74
C LEU A 207 0.77 32.02 -1.90
N ARG A 208 1.68 31.06 -2.02
CA ARG A 208 2.65 30.97 -3.10
C ARG A 208 2.32 29.77 -3.96
N THR A 209 2.37 29.94 -5.26
CA THR A 209 2.01 28.87 -6.21
C THR A 209 3.15 28.66 -7.20
N ALA A 210 3.48 27.41 -7.45
CA ALA A 210 4.41 26.99 -8.50
C ALA A 210 3.74 25.93 -9.38
N THR A 211 4.14 25.90 -10.66
CA THR A 211 3.76 24.83 -11.59
C THR A 211 4.93 23.88 -11.69
N VAL A 212 4.68 22.61 -11.42
CA VAL A 212 5.68 21.54 -11.48
C VAL A 212 5.71 20.97 -12.90
N VAL A 213 6.89 20.61 -13.38
CA VAL A 213 7.10 20.03 -14.70
C VAL A 213 7.17 18.50 -14.56
N ALA A 214 6.22 17.77 -15.17
CA ALA A 214 6.13 16.32 -15.07
C ALA A 214 7.41 15.60 -15.52
N GLU A 215 8.06 16.11 -16.58
CA GLU A 215 9.30 15.57 -17.11
C GLU A 215 10.46 15.65 -16.10
N ARG A 216 10.47 16.66 -15.22
CA ARG A 216 11.46 16.75 -14.13
C ARG A 216 11.23 15.69 -13.06
N LEU A 217 9.97 15.42 -12.71
CA LEU A 217 9.60 14.33 -11.80
C LEU A 217 10.01 12.98 -12.39
N GLN A 218 9.71 12.76 -13.68
CA GLN A 218 10.08 11.56 -14.43
C GLN A 218 11.61 11.36 -14.47
N ALA A 219 12.36 12.41 -14.78
CA ALA A 219 13.83 12.35 -14.84
C ALA A 219 14.45 11.98 -13.47
N ARG A 220 13.89 12.51 -12.38
CA ARG A 220 14.34 12.16 -11.02
C ARG A 220 14.05 10.70 -10.69
N LEU A 221 12.85 10.21 -11.07
CA LEU A 221 12.47 8.83 -10.88
C LEU A 221 13.39 7.89 -11.68
N SER A 222 13.62 8.18 -12.96
CA SER A 222 14.53 7.41 -13.82
C SER A 222 15.96 7.38 -13.28
N THR A 223 16.43 8.50 -12.71
CA THR A 223 17.74 8.55 -12.05
C THR A 223 17.80 7.63 -10.82
N LYS A 224 16.76 7.61 -10.00
CA LYS A 224 16.66 6.72 -8.84
C LYS A 224 16.67 5.24 -9.23
N LEU A 225 15.99 4.90 -10.32
CA LEU A 225 15.86 3.51 -10.78
C LEU A 225 17.09 3.00 -11.55
N ARG A 226 18.05 3.86 -11.89
CA ARG A 226 19.18 3.50 -12.77
C ARG A 226 20.00 2.34 -12.24
N ASP A 227 20.21 2.29 -10.92
CA ASP A 227 21.07 1.28 -10.28
C ASP A 227 20.37 -0.07 -10.09
N ILE A 228 19.08 -0.17 -10.48
CA ILE A 228 18.36 -1.44 -10.51
C ILE A 228 18.68 -2.11 -11.83
N ASN A 229 19.39 -3.24 -11.77
CA ASN A 229 19.70 -3.99 -12.98
C ASN A 229 18.47 -4.77 -13.46
N LEU A 230 17.87 -4.32 -14.57
CA LEU A 230 16.73 -4.96 -15.23
C LEU A 230 17.11 -5.51 -16.62
N ASP A 231 18.38 -5.47 -17.02
CA ASP A 231 18.81 -5.79 -18.38
C ASP A 231 18.57 -7.27 -18.76
N THR A 232 18.45 -8.14 -17.78
CA THR A 232 18.20 -9.59 -17.97
C THR A 232 16.78 -9.99 -17.53
N VAL A 233 15.89 -9.01 -17.35
CA VAL A 233 14.53 -9.25 -16.87
C VAL A 233 13.56 -9.19 -18.05
N ASP A 234 13.07 -10.35 -18.48
CA ASP A 234 12.09 -10.44 -19.56
C ASP A 234 10.68 -10.13 -19.08
N ALA A 235 10.30 -10.68 -17.92
CA ALA A 235 9.00 -10.46 -17.30
C ALA A 235 9.16 -9.95 -15.85
N LEU A 236 8.53 -8.82 -15.56
CA LEU A 236 8.52 -8.18 -14.25
C LEU A 236 7.10 -8.05 -13.72
N THR A 237 6.88 -8.56 -12.52
CA THR A 237 5.65 -8.29 -11.77
C THR A 237 5.94 -7.24 -10.70
N ILE A 238 5.10 -6.22 -10.65
CA ILE A 238 5.14 -5.19 -9.61
C ILE A 238 3.93 -5.33 -8.69
N ASN A 239 4.08 -4.92 -7.43
CA ASN A 239 2.95 -4.85 -6.53
C ASN A 239 2.10 -3.58 -6.79
N GLN A 240 0.91 -3.55 -6.20
CA GLN A 240 0.01 -2.42 -6.36
C GLN A 240 0.61 -1.12 -5.81
N ARG A 241 1.39 -1.17 -4.74
CA ARG A 241 2.08 0.02 -4.17
C ARG A 241 3.10 0.61 -5.15
N VAL A 242 3.85 -0.23 -5.85
CA VAL A 242 4.76 0.22 -6.93
C VAL A 242 3.95 0.84 -8.06
N ALA A 243 2.85 0.20 -8.46
CA ALA A 243 1.99 0.69 -9.53
C ALA A 243 1.29 2.02 -9.20
N GLN A 244 1.03 2.29 -7.92
CA GLN A 244 0.42 3.54 -7.43
C GLN A 244 1.37 4.74 -7.49
N VAL A 245 2.69 4.53 -7.54
CA VAL A 245 3.61 5.67 -7.70
C VAL A 245 3.47 6.21 -9.12
N PRO A 246 2.96 7.43 -9.31
CA PRO A 246 2.78 8.01 -10.64
C PRO A 246 4.09 7.97 -11.44
N LEU A 247 4.01 7.76 -12.75
CA LEU A 247 5.14 7.67 -13.69
C LEU A 247 6.04 6.43 -13.51
N LEU A 248 5.99 5.71 -12.38
CA LEU A 248 6.91 4.59 -12.10
C LEU A 248 6.68 3.42 -13.06
N SER A 249 5.42 3.03 -13.28
CA SER A 249 5.08 1.95 -14.21
C SER A 249 5.54 2.26 -15.65
N ASN A 250 5.46 3.52 -16.08
CA ASN A 250 5.96 3.92 -17.39
C ASN A 250 7.49 3.80 -17.46
N SER A 251 8.20 4.29 -16.43
CA SER A 251 9.66 4.16 -16.35
C SER A 251 10.15 2.70 -16.35
N LEU A 252 9.36 1.79 -15.77
CA LEU A 252 9.69 0.35 -15.78
C LEU A 252 9.35 -0.28 -17.14
N ARG A 253 8.23 0.10 -17.76
CA ARG A 253 7.81 -0.40 -19.08
C ARG A 253 8.82 -0.12 -20.18
N ASP A 254 9.54 1.00 -20.07
CA ASP A 254 10.61 1.36 -20.99
C ASP A 254 11.87 0.47 -20.85
N ARG A 255 11.95 -0.33 -19.77
CA ARG A 255 13.15 -1.12 -19.41
C ARG A 255 12.95 -2.62 -19.43
N VAL A 256 11.71 -3.10 -19.42
CA VAL A 256 11.40 -4.53 -19.43
C VAL A 256 10.39 -4.87 -20.52
N PRO A 257 10.55 -5.99 -21.23
CA PRO A 257 9.64 -6.40 -22.31
C PRO A 257 8.21 -6.62 -21.80
N GLU A 258 8.04 -7.25 -20.65
CA GLU A 258 6.75 -7.55 -20.07
C GLU A 258 6.66 -7.00 -18.64
N LEU A 259 5.71 -6.09 -18.39
CA LEU A 259 5.39 -5.54 -17.08
C LEU A 259 3.95 -5.90 -16.71
N SER A 260 3.79 -6.54 -15.57
CA SER A 260 2.47 -6.87 -15.01
C SER A 260 2.33 -6.35 -13.59
N THR A 261 1.09 -6.14 -13.14
CA THR A 261 0.79 -5.74 -11.76
C THR A 261 0.03 -6.87 -11.06
N ALA A 262 0.46 -7.20 -9.85
CA ALA A 262 -0.27 -8.09 -8.98
C ALA A 262 -1.15 -7.24 -8.03
N SER A 263 -2.45 -7.59 -7.95
CA SER A 263 -3.36 -6.92 -7.03
C SER A 263 -3.13 -7.40 -5.59
N ASP A 264 -3.45 -6.54 -4.63
CA ASP A 264 -3.38 -6.90 -3.21
C ASP A 264 -4.33 -8.07 -2.88
N GLN A 265 -5.48 -8.17 -3.55
CA GLN A 265 -6.40 -9.29 -3.36
C GLN A 265 -5.79 -10.62 -3.82
N ALA A 266 -5.13 -10.65 -4.98
CA ALA A 266 -4.45 -11.85 -5.47
C ALA A 266 -3.30 -12.25 -4.53
N LEU A 267 -2.53 -11.27 -4.02
CA LEU A 267 -1.49 -11.51 -3.04
C LEU A 267 -2.04 -12.11 -1.74
N VAL A 268 -3.11 -11.54 -1.20
CA VAL A 268 -3.75 -12.04 0.04
C VAL A 268 -4.29 -13.45 -0.17
N SER A 269 -4.94 -13.73 -1.31
CA SER A 269 -5.47 -15.07 -1.61
C SER A 269 -4.36 -16.12 -1.70
N SER A 270 -3.23 -15.78 -2.33
CA SER A 270 -2.05 -16.66 -2.41
C SER A 270 -1.40 -16.87 -1.05
N ALA A 271 -1.29 -15.80 -0.26
CA ALA A 271 -0.76 -15.87 1.09
C ALA A 271 -1.61 -16.76 2.00
N LEU A 272 -2.95 -16.69 1.90
CA LEU A 272 -3.86 -17.55 2.65
C LEU A 272 -3.74 -19.02 2.23
N ALA A 273 -3.55 -19.29 0.93
CA ALA A 273 -3.31 -20.65 0.46
C ALA A 273 -2.00 -21.21 1.04
N LEU A 274 -0.93 -20.43 1.06
CA LEU A 274 0.35 -20.83 1.67
C LEU A 274 0.26 -20.94 3.20
N ALA A 275 -0.54 -20.10 3.83
CA ALA A 275 -0.72 -20.11 5.28
C ALA A 275 -1.42 -21.39 5.79
N ALA A 276 -2.16 -22.08 4.94
CA ALA A 276 -2.79 -23.34 5.30
C ALA A 276 -1.80 -24.46 5.64
N ASP A 277 -0.57 -24.37 5.10
CA ASP A 277 0.50 -25.35 5.33
C ASP A 277 1.42 -24.96 6.50
N LEU A 278 1.21 -23.79 7.13
CA LEU A 278 2.01 -23.33 8.26
C LEU A 278 1.65 -24.09 9.55
N ASP A 279 2.67 -24.53 10.27
CA ASP A 279 2.54 -25.08 11.62
C ASP A 279 2.84 -23.99 12.67
N PRO A 280 1.84 -23.53 13.44
CA PRO A 280 2.04 -22.51 14.48
C PRO A 280 3.00 -22.95 15.61
N ALA A 281 3.22 -24.27 15.76
CA ALA A 281 4.16 -24.80 16.75
C ALA A 281 5.62 -24.71 16.28
N ASN A 282 5.82 -24.60 14.97
CA ASN A 282 7.13 -24.53 14.35
C ASN A 282 7.14 -23.34 13.38
N LEU A 283 7.36 -22.12 13.89
CA LEU A 283 7.28 -20.87 13.13
C LEU A 283 8.26 -20.85 11.95
N GLU A 284 7.85 -21.50 10.86
CA GLU A 284 8.66 -21.66 9.65
C GLU A 284 8.56 -20.43 8.74
N ARG A 285 9.60 -20.30 7.91
CA ARG A 285 9.63 -19.36 6.78
C ARG A 285 9.48 -20.13 5.49
N ILE A 286 8.36 -19.91 4.77
CA ILE A 286 8.13 -20.47 3.45
C ILE A 286 8.86 -19.63 2.41
N ARG A 287 9.81 -20.24 1.68
CA ARG A 287 10.56 -19.69 0.53
C ARG A 287 10.38 -20.52 -0.74
N GLY A 288 9.63 -21.60 -0.68
CA GLY A 288 9.27 -22.44 -1.80
C GLY A 288 7.91 -23.10 -1.56
N CYS A 289 7.19 -23.41 -2.62
CA CYS A 289 5.92 -24.10 -2.56
C CYS A 289 5.63 -24.82 -3.87
N SER A 290 4.72 -25.80 -3.85
CA SER A 290 4.23 -26.40 -5.09
C SER A 290 3.53 -25.34 -5.96
N ALA A 291 3.87 -25.27 -7.24
CA ALA A 291 3.21 -24.38 -8.21
C ALA A 291 1.71 -24.72 -8.35
N SER A 292 1.31 -25.94 -8.00
CA SER A 292 -0.09 -26.40 -7.99
C SER A 292 -0.84 -26.08 -6.68
N ALA A 293 -0.16 -25.55 -5.67
CA ALA A 293 -0.76 -25.26 -4.35
C ALA A 293 -1.85 -24.18 -4.43
N TYR A 294 -1.81 -23.35 -5.45
CA TYR A 294 -2.81 -22.29 -5.66
C TYR A 294 -3.75 -22.68 -6.82
N ARG A 295 -5.00 -22.95 -6.49
CA ARG A 295 -6.10 -22.81 -7.44
C ARG A 295 -6.72 -21.44 -7.19
N PRO A 296 -6.65 -20.50 -8.15
CA PRO A 296 -7.45 -19.28 -8.02
C PRO A 296 -8.90 -19.71 -7.84
N ALA A 297 -9.60 -19.05 -6.93
CA ALA A 297 -11.05 -19.05 -7.02
C ALA A 297 -11.39 -18.69 -8.48
N PRO A 298 -12.33 -19.36 -9.13
CA PRO A 298 -12.69 -19.05 -10.51
C PRO A 298 -12.86 -17.54 -10.58
N ALA A 299 -12.14 -16.92 -11.52
CA ALA A 299 -12.24 -15.49 -11.75
C ALA A 299 -13.72 -15.17 -11.89
N ASP A 300 -14.21 -14.27 -11.04
CA ASP A 300 -15.57 -13.76 -11.15
C ASP A 300 -15.73 -13.31 -12.62
N PRO A 301 -16.68 -13.87 -13.39
CA PRO A 301 -16.81 -13.57 -14.82
C PRO A 301 -17.07 -12.09 -15.12
N SER A 302 -17.20 -11.25 -14.09
CA SER A 302 -17.38 -9.81 -14.18
C SER A 302 -16.11 -9.02 -14.57
N ALA A 303 -14.91 -9.63 -14.63
CA ALA A 303 -13.67 -8.92 -14.94
C ALA A 303 -13.27 -8.88 -16.42
N ALA A 304 -14.06 -9.45 -17.31
CA ALA A 304 -13.82 -9.45 -18.75
C ALA A 304 -14.85 -8.57 -19.48
N PHE A 305 -14.74 -7.25 -19.37
CA PHE A 305 -15.40 -6.35 -20.31
C PHE A 305 -14.57 -6.25 -21.59
N SER A 306 -14.82 -7.18 -22.51
CA SER A 306 -14.63 -6.96 -23.94
C SER A 306 -16.01 -6.92 -24.59
N THR A 307 -16.26 -5.83 -25.25
CA THR A 307 -17.42 -5.57 -26.10
C THR A 307 -17.85 -6.76 -26.93
N SER A 308 -19.06 -7.28 -26.71
CA SER A 308 -19.98 -7.82 -27.74
C SER A 308 -21.36 -8.06 -27.11
N GLU A 309 -22.35 -7.46 -27.70
CA GLU A 309 -23.77 -7.65 -27.41
C GLU A 309 -24.17 -9.12 -27.53
N THR A 310 -24.87 -9.67 -26.54
CA THR A 310 -26.06 -10.50 -26.75
C THR A 310 -26.82 -10.66 -25.45
N VAL A 311 -28.09 -10.38 -25.50
CA VAL A 311 -29.11 -10.45 -24.47
C VAL A 311 -29.35 -11.90 -24.06
N GLY A 312 -29.24 -12.19 -22.75
CA GLY A 312 -29.71 -13.45 -22.16
C GLY A 312 -30.02 -13.21 -20.68
N THR A 313 -31.29 -13.16 -20.36
CA THR A 313 -31.86 -13.01 -19.02
C THR A 313 -31.51 -14.21 -18.12
N VAL A 314 -30.79 -13.94 -17.01
CA VAL A 314 -30.64 -14.88 -15.87
C VAL A 314 -31.27 -14.22 -14.63
N PRO A 315 -31.97 -14.98 -13.75
CA PRO A 315 -32.74 -14.40 -12.65
C PRO A 315 -31.85 -13.70 -11.62
N ASP A 316 -32.26 -12.53 -11.24
CA ASP A 316 -31.66 -11.58 -10.31
C ASP A 316 -31.73 -12.14 -8.86
N GLU A 317 -30.66 -12.77 -8.39
CA GLU A 317 -30.48 -12.99 -6.96
C GLU A 317 -29.87 -11.69 -6.39
N GLU A 318 -30.70 -10.83 -5.83
CA GLU A 318 -30.33 -9.52 -5.32
C GLU A 318 -29.24 -9.63 -4.26
N ALA A 319 -28.04 -9.05 -4.53
CA ALA A 319 -26.94 -8.98 -3.55
C ALA A 319 -27.45 -8.39 -2.21
N PRO A 320 -27.02 -8.91 -1.07
CA PRO A 320 -27.49 -8.47 0.23
C PRO A 320 -27.09 -7.00 0.51
N PRO A 321 -27.84 -6.30 1.36
CA PRO A 321 -27.52 -4.92 1.71
C PRO A 321 -26.14 -4.85 2.39
N ALA A 322 -25.35 -3.85 2.03
CA ALA A 322 -24.06 -3.60 2.66
C ALA A 322 -24.23 -3.14 4.10
N THR A 323 -23.27 -3.45 4.94
CA THR A 323 -23.17 -2.99 6.34
C THR A 323 -21.92 -2.17 6.59
N HIS A 324 -20.90 -2.32 5.73
CA HIS A 324 -19.61 -1.66 5.86
C HIS A 324 -19.08 -1.19 4.49
N LEU A 325 -18.22 -0.16 4.51
CA LEU A 325 -17.38 0.23 3.39
C LEU A 325 -15.93 -0.09 3.71
N VAL A 326 -15.23 -0.70 2.77
CA VAL A 326 -13.80 -1.04 2.89
C VAL A 326 -12.97 -0.09 2.05
N HIS A 327 -11.95 0.51 2.65
CA HIS A 327 -10.94 1.30 1.98
C HIS A 327 -9.56 0.95 2.52
N LEU A 328 -8.61 0.66 1.61
CA LEU A 328 -7.24 0.25 1.96
C LEU A 328 -7.18 -0.93 2.97
N GLY A 329 -8.11 -1.87 2.84
CA GLY A 329 -8.17 -3.05 3.71
C GLY A 329 -8.80 -2.84 5.08
N VAL A 330 -9.29 -1.64 5.39
CA VAL A 330 -10.01 -1.33 6.63
C VAL A 330 -11.51 -1.24 6.35
N ALA A 331 -12.32 -1.95 7.14
CA ALA A 331 -13.77 -1.90 7.06
C ALA A 331 -14.33 -0.88 8.06
N TYR A 332 -15.15 0.02 7.58
CA TYR A 332 -15.84 1.05 8.36
C TYR A 332 -17.34 0.78 8.31
N SER A 333 -18.02 0.86 9.44
CA SER A 333 -19.48 0.75 9.47
C SER A 333 -20.12 1.86 8.65
N LEU A 334 -21.21 1.57 7.93
CA LEU A 334 -21.99 2.61 7.23
C LEU A 334 -22.56 3.67 8.17
N THR A 335 -22.62 3.38 9.47
CA THR A 335 -23.08 4.32 10.52
C THR A 335 -21.96 5.18 11.10
N ASP A 336 -20.71 5.00 10.63
CA ASP A 336 -19.56 5.80 11.05
C ASP A 336 -19.78 7.28 10.72
N ASP A 337 -19.31 8.16 11.60
CA ASP A 337 -19.37 9.61 11.42
C ASP A 337 -18.72 10.09 10.12
N LEU A 338 -17.75 9.32 9.61
CA LEU A 338 -17.07 9.57 8.34
C LEU A 338 -18.01 9.62 7.15
N PHE A 339 -19.15 8.92 7.21
CA PHE A 339 -20.11 8.81 6.09
C PHE A 339 -21.36 9.65 6.28
N ARG A 340 -21.53 10.39 7.37
CA ARG A 340 -22.74 11.18 7.68
C ARG A 340 -23.13 12.19 6.62
N GLU A 341 -22.19 12.69 5.85
CA GLU A 341 -22.47 13.61 4.74
C GLU A 341 -23.05 12.90 3.51
N PHE A 342 -22.76 11.61 3.34
CA PHE A 342 -23.10 10.82 2.16
C PHE A 342 -24.23 9.85 2.40
N LEU A 343 -24.34 9.33 3.62
CA LEU A 343 -25.30 8.31 4.01
C LEU A 343 -26.23 8.83 5.11
N ASP A 344 -27.45 8.32 5.10
CA ASP A 344 -28.37 8.49 6.24
C ASP A 344 -28.17 7.38 7.30
N ALA A 345 -28.97 7.41 8.36
CA ALA A 345 -28.89 6.44 9.44
C ALA A 345 -29.23 5.00 9.00
N ASP A 346 -29.89 4.83 7.87
CA ASP A 346 -30.28 3.53 7.29
C ASP A 346 -29.30 3.03 6.20
N GLY A 347 -28.19 3.76 5.97
CA GLY A 347 -27.20 3.45 4.95
C GLY A 347 -27.65 3.75 3.52
N LEU A 348 -28.61 4.66 3.35
CA LEU A 348 -29.05 5.16 2.04
C LEU A 348 -28.20 6.36 1.64
N LEU A 349 -27.80 6.41 0.36
CA LEU A 349 -27.10 7.55 -0.20
C LEU A 349 -28.00 8.79 -0.19
N ARG A 350 -27.46 9.90 0.32
CA ARG A 350 -28.18 11.18 0.36
C ARG A 350 -28.24 11.80 -1.02
N PRO A 351 -29.41 12.35 -1.44
CA PRO A 351 -29.53 13.00 -2.74
C PRO A 351 -28.67 14.25 -2.82
N GLY A 352 -27.99 14.44 -3.97
CA GLY A 352 -27.21 15.65 -4.25
C GLY A 352 -25.73 15.58 -3.77
N THR A 353 -25.28 14.46 -3.19
CA THR A 353 -23.85 14.25 -2.88
C THR A 353 -23.09 13.83 -4.15
N PRO A 354 -21.81 14.27 -4.32
CA PRO A 354 -20.99 13.89 -5.48
C PRO A 354 -20.45 12.46 -5.31
N THR A 355 -21.34 11.48 -5.28
CA THR A 355 -21.07 10.06 -5.08
C THR A 355 -21.27 9.30 -6.37
N LYS A 356 -20.38 8.37 -6.70
CA LYS A 356 -20.56 7.40 -7.79
C LYS A 356 -20.64 6.00 -7.19
N VAL A 357 -21.53 5.17 -7.71
CA VAL A 357 -21.65 3.75 -7.40
C VAL A 357 -21.43 3.01 -8.71
N ASP A 358 -20.48 2.07 -8.74
CA ASP A 358 -20.06 1.31 -9.92
C ASP A 358 -19.74 2.23 -11.13
N GLY A 359 -19.11 3.39 -10.83
CA GLY A 359 -18.71 4.39 -11.83
C GLY A 359 -19.85 5.33 -12.31
N LEU A 360 -21.09 5.07 -11.95
CA LEU A 360 -22.25 5.89 -12.34
C LEU A 360 -22.63 6.88 -11.24
N PRO A 361 -23.11 8.10 -11.57
CA PRO A 361 -23.62 9.03 -10.57
C PRO A 361 -24.71 8.37 -9.72
N ALA A 362 -24.52 8.38 -8.40
CA ALA A 362 -25.44 7.70 -7.50
C ALA A 362 -26.77 8.48 -7.41
N GLN A 363 -27.86 7.76 -7.58
CA GLN A 363 -29.18 8.18 -7.16
C GLN A 363 -29.46 7.62 -5.77
N THR A 364 -30.48 8.13 -5.08
CA THR A 364 -30.90 7.66 -3.75
C THR A 364 -31.14 6.14 -3.79
N ALA A 365 -30.16 5.36 -3.34
CA ALA A 365 -30.23 3.91 -3.34
C ALA A 365 -29.49 3.35 -2.11
N ARG A 366 -29.93 2.19 -1.65
CA ARG A 366 -29.23 1.45 -0.58
C ARG A 366 -28.02 0.72 -1.18
N LEU A 367 -26.87 0.88 -0.57
CA LEU A 367 -25.66 0.17 -1.00
C LEU A 367 -25.80 -1.33 -0.80
N ARG A 368 -25.30 -2.09 -1.77
CA ARG A 368 -25.29 -3.55 -1.75
C ARG A 368 -23.86 -4.09 -1.67
N ALA A 369 -23.68 -5.24 -1.06
CA ALA A 369 -22.38 -5.88 -1.01
C ALA A 369 -21.85 -6.16 -2.42
N GLY A 370 -20.57 -5.84 -2.65
CA GLY A 370 -19.90 -5.98 -3.94
C GLY A 370 -19.86 -4.67 -4.76
N GLN A 371 -20.61 -3.63 -4.40
CA GLN A 371 -20.60 -2.36 -5.13
C GLN A 371 -19.35 -1.52 -4.81
N GLU A 372 -18.77 -0.91 -5.83
CA GLU A 372 -17.72 0.09 -5.68
C GLU A 372 -18.33 1.48 -5.50
N VAL A 373 -17.96 2.16 -4.43
CA VAL A 373 -18.49 3.49 -4.08
C VAL A 373 -17.37 4.51 -4.09
N SER A 374 -17.50 5.59 -4.83
CA SER A 374 -16.55 6.70 -4.84
C SER A 374 -17.05 7.84 -3.96
N LEU A 375 -16.38 8.09 -2.84
CA LEU A 375 -16.64 9.17 -1.88
C LEU A 375 -15.37 10.03 -1.74
N HIS A 376 -15.48 11.36 -1.82
CA HIS A 376 -14.33 12.29 -1.71
C HIS A 376 -13.15 11.94 -2.63
N SER A 377 -13.42 11.46 -3.85
CA SER A 377 -12.40 10.96 -4.80
C SER A 377 -11.66 9.70 -4.32
N GLN A 378 -12.10 9.05 -3.26
CA GLN A 378 -11.61 7.75 -2.79
C GLN A 378 -12.56 6.64 -3.21
N ARG A 379 -12.00 5.47 -3.49
CA ARG A 379 -12.78 4.27 -3.85
C ARG A 379 -12.96 3.39 -2.63
N TRP A 380 -14.18 2.94 -2.45
CA TRP A 380 -14.63 2.11 -1.35
C TRP A 380 -15.34 0.88 -1.89
N LEU A 381 -15.16 -0.28 -1.28
CA LEU A 381 -15.92 -1.48 -1.58
C LEU A 381 -17.00 -1.70 -0.52
N ALA A 382 -18.24 -1.80 -0.94
CA ALA A 382 -19.34 -2.13 -0.05
C ALA A 382 -19.35 -3.61 0.28
N ILE A 383 -19.41 -3.97 1.56
CA ILE A 383 -19.45 -5.36 2.03
C ILE A 383 -20.57 -5.59 3.04
N GLN A 384 -20.98 -6.83 3.20
CA GLN A 384 -21.83 -7.26 4.30
C GLN A 384 -20.98 -8.02 5.32
N VAL A 385 -20.92 -7.52 6.53
CA VAL A 385 -20.37 -8.23 7.69
C VAL A 385 -21.54 -8.85 8.45
N LYS A 386 -21.47 -10.18 8.67
CA LYS A 386 -22.48 -10.94 9.42
C LYS A 386 -22.16 -10.94 10.90
#